data_d1da87ffb0d379dd61341670ccc07ed6
#
_entry.id   d1da87ffb0d379dd61341670ccc07ed6
#
_cell.length_a   1.000
_cell.length_b   1.000
_cell.length_c   1.000
_cell.angle_alpha   90.00
_cell.angle_beta   90.00
_cell.angle_gamma   90.00
#
_symmetry.space_group_name_H-M   'P 1'
#
loop_
_entity.id
_entity.type
_entity.pdbx_description
1 polymer ?
#
loop_
_entity_poly.entity_id
_entity_poly.type
_entity_poly.pdbx_seq_one_letter_code
_entity_poly.pdbx_strand_id
1 'polypeptide(L)'
;MDYGSGEKGNVIDLVQKIKNCDFQEALDYMNSEFSNEIINKVSGPPIANNVGTSQAQVEKKDYTIDEVKSLQNVSLLKYMKDRNINTSIAKEFCKEIYWTNKNGKKIFAVAFENESNGYSVRNSFYKGALSSQNITFIDNHQNKLKVFEGFMDFLSFLTENNDRNCDYVVLNSVSMVNKIKQLLDVEKYISIESFLDNDKAGS
;
A
#
# COMPACT_ATOMS: atom_id res chain seq x y z
N MET A 1 -5.26 20.03 -6.52
CA MET A 1 -4.86 21.43 -6.31
C MET A 1 -6.12 22.28 -6.42
N ASP A 2 -6.52 22.92 -5.34
CA ASP A 2 -7.58 23.92 -5.42
C ASP A 2 -7.00 25.20 -6.06
N TYR A 3 -7.52 25.60 -7.22
CA TYR A 3 -7.05 26.76 -7.95
C TYR A 3 -7.44 28.09 -7.30
N GLY A 4 -8.28 28.06 -6.24
CA GLY A 4 -8.71 29.27 -5.53
C GLY A 4 -7.89 29.63 -4.31
N SER A 5 -7.39 28.65 -3.54
CA SER A 5 -6.66 28.87 -2.29
C SER A 5 -5.17 28.55 -2.38
N GLY A 6 -4.72 27.84 -3.42
CA GLY A 6 -3.32 27.39 -3.56
C GLY A 6 -2.93 26.28 -2.56
N GLU A 7 -3.85 25.78 -1.76
CA GLU A 7 -3.59 24.73 -0.78
C GLU A 7 -3.46 23.36 -1.45
N LYS A 8 -2.47 22.60 -1.00
CA LYS A 8 -2.25 21.21 -1.42
C LYS A 8 -2.63 20.31 -0.24
N GLY A 9 -3.44 19.31 -0.51
CA GLY A 9 -3.84 18.31 0.47
C GLY A 9 -4.34 17.05 -0.23
N ASN A 10 -4.48 15.98 0.52
CA ASN A 10 -5.09 14.73 0.09
C ASN A 10 -6.55 14.63 0.56
N VAL A 11 -7.23 13.53 0.24
CA VAL A 11 -8.63 13.30 0.62
C VAL A 11 -8.83 13.33 2.14
N ILE A 12 -7.89 12.80 2.91
CA ILE A 12 -8.00 12.81 4.37
C ILE A 12 -7.92 14.26 4.88
N ASP A 13 -6.99 15.07 4.35
CA ASP A 13 -6.88 16.49 4.69
C ASP A 13 -8.17 17.25 4.34
N LEU A 14 -8.79 16.90 3.20
CA LEU A 14 -10.06 17.48 2.78
C LEU A 14 -11.19 17.10 3.75
N VAL A 15 -11.30 15.83 4.11
CA VAL A 15 -12.29 15.34 5.09
C VAL A 15 -12.08 16.00 6.45
N GLN A 16 -10.84 16.10 6.94
CA GLN A 16 -10.49 16.80 8.16
C GLN A 16 -10.95 18.25 8.14
N LYS A 17 -10.72 18.98 7.04
CA LYS A 17 -11.16 20.37 6.89
C LYS A 17 -12.68 20.52 6.80
N ILE A 18 -13.34 19.70 5.97
CA ILE A 18 -14.81 19.76 5.78
C ILE A 18 -15.55 19.39 7.07
N LYS A 19 -15.07 18.38 7.79
CA LYS A 19 -15.72 17.86 9.01
C LYS A 19 -15.19 18.52 10.28
N ASN A 20 -14.12 19.31 10.18
CA ASN A 20 -13.41 19.90 11.32
C ASN A 20 -13.07 18.83 12.38
N CYS A 21 -12.49 17.72 11.91
CA CYS A 21 -12.20 16.53 12.68
C CYS A 21 -10.70 16.20 12.63
N ASP A 22 -10.24 15.35 13.53
CA ASP A 22 -8.87 14.87 13.51
C ASP A 22 -8.65 13.80 12.44
N PHE A 23 -7.40 13.35 12.27
CA PHE A 23 -7.02 12.30 11.28
C PHE A 23 -7.78 10.99 11.54
N GLN A 24 -8.00 10.66 12.81
CA GLN A 24 -8.68 9.45 13.26
C GLN A 24 -10.16 9.47 12.87
N GLU A 25 -10.83 10.58 13.16
CA GLU A 25 -12.24 10.82 12.85
C GLU A 25 -12.46 10.88 11.33
N ALA A 26 -11.50 11.46 10.58
CA ALA A 26 -11.55 11.47 9.12
C ALA A 26 -11.45 10.06 8.54
N LEU A 27 -10.59 9.20 9.08
CA LEU A 27 -10.51 7.79 8.71
C LEU A 27 -11.80 7.04 9.01
N ASP A 28 -12.42 7.28 10.17
CA ASP A 28 -13.69 6.64 10.55
C ASP A 28 -14.83 7.04 9.62
N TYR A 29 -14.89 8.33 9.26
CA TYR A 29 -15.88 8.84 8.31
C TYR A 29 -15.71 8.17 6.93
N MET A 30 -14.50 8.15 6.41
CA MET A 30 -14.22 7.49 5.13
C MET A 30 -14.60 6.01 5.16
N ASN A 31 -14.30 5.31 6.25
CA ASN A 31 -14.67 3.91 6.42
C ASN A 31 -16.17 3.68 6.40
N SER A 32 -16.96 4.54 7.04
CA SER A 32 -18.41 4.42 7.08
C SER A 32 -19.03 4.59 5.70
N GLU A 33 -18.53 5.54 4.91
CA GLU A 33 -19.02 5.80 3.55
C GLU A 33 -18.62 4.69 2.56
N PHE A 34 -17.36 4.25 2.56
CA PHE A 34 -16.90 3.20 1.65
C PHE A 34 -17.45 1.81 2.00
N SER A 35 -17.74 1.51 3.27
CA SER A 35 -18.40 0.26 3.65
C SER A 35 -19.81 0.15 3.04
N ASN A 36 -20.52 1.25 2.94
CA ASN A 36 -21.86 1.30 2.35
C ASN A 36 -21.85 1.07 0.82
N GLU A 37 -20.82 1.53 0.11
CA GLU A 37 -20.71 1.26 -1.35
C GLU A 37 -20.37 -0.19 -1.67
N ILE A 38 -19.55 -0.85 -0.85
CA ILE A 38 -19.21 -2.27 -1.04
C ILE A 38 -20.42 -3.17 -0.75
N ILE A 39 -21.20 -2.86 0.28
CA ILE A 39 -22.42 -3.62 0.63
C ILE A 39 -23.46 -3.52 -0.49
N ASN A 40 -23.61 -2.37 -1.13
CA ASN A 40 -24.56 -2.15 -2.21
C ASN A 40 -24.17 -2.81 -3.55
N LYS A 41 -22.90 -3.18 -3.74
CA LYS A 41 -22.43 -3.89 -4.95
C LYS A 41 -22.42 -5.41 -4.81
N VAL A 42 -22.64 -5.96 -3.60
CA VAL A 42 -22.61 -7.40 -3.32
C VAL A 42 -24.00 -7.99 -3.04
N SER A 43 -25.09 -7.22 -3.18
CA SER A 43 -26.46 -7.72 -3.02
C SER A 43 -26.92 -8.55 -4.23
N GLY A 44 -26.41 -9.77 -4.34
CA GLY A 44 -27.06 -10.87 -5.02
C GLY A 44 -28.09 -11.54 -4.08
N PRO A 45 -29.04 -12.35 -4.60
CA PRO A 45 -30.14 -12.92 -3.80
C PRO A 45 -29.65 -13.78 -2.63
N PRO A 46 -30.39 -13.86 -1.51
CA PRO A 46 -29.94 -14.53 -0.30
C PRO A 46 -29.77 -16.03 -0.52
N ILE A 47 -28.56 -16.54 -0.30
CA ILE A 47 -28.26 -17.97 -0.27
C ILE A 47 -28.47 -18.45 1.17
N ALA A 48 -29.31 -19.49 1.28
CA ALA A 48 -29.69 -20.12 2.54
C ALA A 48 -28.51 -20.60 3.38
N ASN A 49 -28.59 -20.36 4.70
CA ASN A 49 -27.64 -20.82 5.69
C ASN A 49 -27.53 -22.37 5.68
N ASN A 50 -26.36 -22.86 5.27
CA ASN A 50 -25.93 -24.21 5.65
C ASN A 50 -24.64 -24.06 6.47
N VAL A 51 -24.73 -24.39 7.76
CA VAL A 51 -23.59 -24.54 8.67
C VAL A 51 -22.79 -25.75 8.22
N GLY A 52 -21.75 -25.53 7.47
CA GLY A 52 -20.77 -26.53 7.07
C GLY A 52 -19.36 -25.99 7.38
N THR A 53 -18.60 -26.76 8.14
CA THR A 53 -17.20 -26.56 8.50
C THR A 53 -16.38 -25.98 7.35
N SER A 54 -15.90 -24.76 7.54
CA SER A 54 -15.06 -24.04 6.54
C SER A 54 -13.70 -24.71 6.43
N GLN A 55 -13.56 -25.62 5.48
CA GLN A 55 -12.24 -25.88 4.88
C GLN A 55 -11.84 -24.61 4.14
N ALA A 56 -10.70 -24.02 4.53
CA ALA A 56 -10.11 -22.88 3.82
C ALA A 56 -9.95 -23.27 2.34
N GLN A 57 -10.77 -22.66 1.49
CA GLN A 57 -10.58 -22.77 0.04
C GLN A 57 -9.25 -22.08 -0.28
N VAL A 58 -8.25 -22.89 -0.65
CA VAL A 58 -6.99 -22.39 -1.23
C VAL A 58 -7.38 -21.77 -2.57
N GLU A 59 -7.49 -20.44 -2.62
CA GLU A 59 -7.64 -19.71 -3.88
C GLU A 59 -6.54 -20.16 -4.84
N LYS A 60 -6.94 -20.72 -5.97
CA LYS A 60 -6.01 -21.23 -6.97
C LYS A 60 -5.29 -20.04 -7.60
N LYS A 61 -4.09 -19.72 -7.12
CA LYS A 61 -3.29 -18.62 -7.64
C LYS A 61 -2.98 -18.90 -9.12
N ASP A 62 -3.27 -17.94 -9.98
CA ASP A 62 -3.00 -17.99 -11.41
C ASP A 62 -1.48 -17.82 -11.73
N TYR A 63 -0.61 -18.09 -10.77
CA TYR A 63 0.85 -17.96 -10.88
C TYR A 63 1.55 -18.80 -9.81
N THR A 64 2.85 -19.07 -10.07
CA THR A 64 3.77 -19.70 -9.10
C THR A 64 4.94 -18.77 -8.87
N ILE A 65 5.23 -18.44 -7.61
CA ILE A 65 6.47 -17.71 -7.27
C ILE A 65 7.63 -18.70 -7.34
N ASP A 66 8.59 -18.41 -8.19
CA ASP A 66 9.74 -19.28 -8.44
C ASP A 66 10.89 -18.94 -7.48
N GLU A 67 11.16 -17.64 -7.26
CA GLU A 67 12.29 -17.18 -6.44
C GLU A 67 12.03 -15.76 -5.89
N VAL A 68 12.47 -15.51 -4.65
CA VAL A 68 12.56 -14.18 -4.03
C VAL A 68 13.94 -14.03 -3.41
N LYS A 69 14.66 -12.98 -3.76
CA LYS A 69 16.01 -12.72 -3.23
C LYS A 69 16.35 -11.23 -3.16
N SER A 70 17.50 -10.90 -2.59
CA SER A 70 18.00 -9.52 -2.50
C SER A 70 18.08 -8.87 -3.88
N LEU A 71 17.69 -7.60 -3.98
CA LEU A 71 17.65 -6.84 -5.23
C LEU A 71 19.06 -6.59 -5.78
N GLN A 72 19.44 -7.31 -6.84
CA GLN A 72 20.73 -7.23 -7.52
C GLN A 72 20.62 -7.19 -9.05
N ASN A 73 19.45 -7.55 -9.59
CA ASN A 73 19.22 -7.59 -11.04
C ASN A 73 19.45 -6.21 -11.67
N VAL A 74 20.40 -6.17 -12.62
CA VAL A 74 20.86 -4.92 -13.26
C VAL A 74 19.72 -4.18 -13.97
N SER A 75 18.78 -4.90 -14.61
CA SER A 75 17.64 -4.29 -15.29
C SER A 75 16.66 -3.66 -14.31
N LEU A 76 16.44 -4.30 -13.15
CA LEU A 76 15.58 -3.74 -12.10
C LEU A 76 16.24 -2.55 -11.41
N LEU A 77 17.55 -2.61 -11.16
CA LEU A 77 18.29 -1.46 -10.61
C LEU A 77 18.30 -0.28 -11.59
N LYS A 78 18.45 -0.56 -12.90
CA LYS A 78 18.30 0.47 -13.93
C LYS A 78 16.90 1.07 -13.90
N TYR A 79 15.85 0.24 -13.85
CA TYR A 79 14.47 0.71 -13.75
C TYR A 79 14.26 1.64 -12.53
N MET A 80 14.80 1.29 -11.35
CA MET A 80 14.73 2.16 -10.16
C MET A 80 15.44 3.49 -10.38
N LYS A 81 16.65 3.45 -10.98
CA LYS A 81 17.41 4.65 -11.32
C LYS A 81 16.68 5.54 -12.35
N ASP A 82 16.07 4.95 -13.37
CA ASP A 82 15.29 5.67 -14.39
C ASP A 82 14.02 6.32 -13.78
N ARG A 83 13.59 5.88 -12.59
CA ARG A 83 12.54 6.47 -11.75
C ARG A 83 13.07 7.44 -10.71
N ASN A 84 14.34 7.85 -10.80
CA ASN A 84 15.04 8.71 -9.85
C ASN A 84 15.11 8.16 -8.41
N ILE A 85 15.01 6.85 -8.22
CA ILE A 85 15.14 6.22 -6.91
C ILE A 85 16.59 5.80 -6.68
N ASN A 86 17.13 6.17 -5.52
CA ASN A 86 18.46 5.75 -5.08
C ASN A 86 18.51 4.22 -4.96
N THR A 87 19.45 3.61 -5.69
CA THR A 87 19.56 2.14 -5.73
C THR A 87 19.97 1.51 -4.39
N SER A 88 20.65 2.25 -3.51
CA SER A 88 20.96 1.78 -2.16
C SER A 88 19.69 1.68 -1.31
N ILE A 89 18.82 2.70 -1.38
CA ILE A 89 17.50 2.70 -0.72
C ILE A 89 16.61 1.59 -1.30
N ALA A 90 16.60 1.43 -2.63
CA ALA A 90 15.84 0.35 -3.25
C ALA A 90 16.32 -1.04 -2.77
N LYS A 91 17.62 -1.26 -2.62
CA LYS A 91 18.19 -2.51 -2.11
C LYS A 91 17.90 -2.76 -0.63
N GLU A 92 17.78 -1.71 0.15
CA GLU A 92 17.47 -1.79 1.58
C GLU A 92 16.03 -2.28 1.81
N PHE A 93 15.05 -1.73 1.05
CA PHE A 93 13.64 -1.98 1.29
C PHE A 93 12.99 -2.98 0.33
N CYS A 94 13.64 -3.30 -0.80
CA CYS A 94 13.06 -4.15 -1.82
C CYS A 94 13.87 -5.42 -2.04
N LYS A 95 13.15 -6.42 -2.53
CA LYS A 95 13.67 -7.68 -3.07
C LYS A 95 13.50 -7.73 -4.58
N GLU A 96 14.08 -8.70 -5.25
CA GLU A 96 13.69 -9.10 -6.60
C GLU A 96 12.90 -10.39 -6.52
N ILE A 97 11.81 -10.46 -7.27
CA ILE A 97 10.92 -11.62 -7.32
C ILE A 97 10.78 -12.12 -8.73
N TYR A 98 10.76 -13.44 -8.87
CA TYR A 98 10.57 -14.16 -10.14
C TYR A 98 9.34 -15.05 -9.99
N TRP A 99 8.44 -15.02 -10.97
CA TRP A 99 7.26 -15.87 -10.97
C TRP A 99 6.88 -16.30 -12.38
N THR A 100 6.18 -17.41 -12.46
CA THR A 100 5.60 -17.94 -13.70
C THR A 100 4.09 -17.77 -13.65
N ASN A 101 3.50 -17.09 -14.65
CA ASN A 101 2.07 -16.90 -14.74
C ASN A 101 1.39 -18.18 -15.30
N LYS A 102 0.04 -18.21 -15.30
CA LYS A 102 -0.77 -19.33 -15.79
C LYS A 102 -0.48 -19.76 -17.22
N ASN A 103 0.08 -18.87 -18.03
CA ASN A 103 0.45 -19.12 -19.43
C ASN A 103 1.90 -19.62 -19.58
N GLY A 104 2.58 -19.95 -18.48
CA GLY A 104 3.98 -20.38 -18.48
C GLY A 104 4.99 -19.28 -18.73
N LYS A 105 4.57 -18.01 -18.79
CA LYS A 105 5.48 -16.87 -18.98
C LYS A 105 6.18 -16.53 -17.68
N LYS A 106 7.52 -16.53 -17.70
CA LYS A 106 8.36 -16.07 -16.60
C LYS A 106 8.41 -14.54 -16.56
N ILE A 107 8.20 -13.98 -15.40
CA ILE A 107 8.19 -12.53 -15.15
C ILE A 107 9.07 -12.26 -13.93
N PHE A 108 9.72 -11.10 -13.89
CA PHE A 108 10.49 -10.66 -12.74
C PHE A 108 10.24 -9.18 -12.48
N ALA A 109 10.31 -8.77 -11.22
CA ALA A 109 10.05 -7.39 -10.81
C ALA A 109 10.79 -7.03 -9.51
N VAL A 110 10.83 -5.73 -9.20
CA VAL A 110 11.08 -5.25 -7.85
C VAL A 110 9.87 -5.61 -7.00
N ALA A 111 10.13 -6.13 -5.81
CA ALA A 111 9.13 -6.59 -4.87
C ALA A 111 9.29 -5.85 -3.53
N PHE A 112 8.22 -5.28 -3.04
CA PHE A 112 8.11 -4.65 -1.74
C PHE A 112 7.21 -5.50 -0.86
N GLU A 113 7.76 -6.06 0.21
CA GLU A 113 7.09 -7.03 1.09
C GLU A 113 6.13 -6.33 2.06
N ASN A 114 5.02 -6.99 2.38
CA ASN A 114 4.03 -6.49 3.32
C ASN A 114 3.89 -7.39 4.57
N GLU A 115 3.13 -6.95 5.57
CA GLU A 115 2.92 -7.64 6.85
C GLU A 115 2.29 -9.04 6.74
N SER A 116 1.78 -9.43 5.57
CA SER A 116 1.22 -10.76 5.30
C SER A 116 2.11 -11.64 4.41
N ASN A 117 3.40 -11.32 4.29
CA ASN A 117 4.34 -11.97 3.37
C ASN A 117 3.85 -11.97 1.90
N GLY A 118 3.07 -10.97 1.53
CA GLY A 118 2.72 -10.67 0.15
C GLY A 118 3.64 -9.57 -0.39
N TYR A 119 3.53 -9.30 -1.69
CA TYR A 119 4.43 -8.38 -2.36
C TYR A 119 3.67 -7.42 -3.27
N SER A 120 3.95 -6.13 -3.12
CA SER A 120 3.69 -5.14 -4.17
C SER A 120 4.83 -5.21 -5.17
N VAL A 121 4.52 -5.43 -6.46
CA VAL A 121 5.54 -5.69 -7.48
C VAL A 121 5.49 -4.70 -8.62
N ARG A 122 6.66 -4.29 -9.12
CA ARG A 122 6.75 -3.33 -10.22
C ARG A 122 8.01 -3.53 -11.08
N ASN A 123 7.82 -3.40 -12.38
CA ASN A 123 8.90 -3.22 -13.35
C ASN A 123 8.44 -2.26 -14.45
N SER A 124 9.19 -2.11 -15.54
CA SER A 124 8.85 -1.19 -16.65
C SER A 124 7.52 -1.52 -17.35
N PHE A 125 7.01 -2.75 -17.23
CA PHE A 125 5.86 -3.27 -17.99
C PHE A 125 4.73 -3.77 -17.10
N TYR A 126 4.96 -3.91 -15.78
CA TYR A 126 4.01 -4.54 -14.87
C TYR A 126 3.93 -3.80 -13.54
N LYS A 127 2.70 -3.55 -13.07
CA LYS A 127 2.36 -3.11 -11.72
C LYS A 127 1.29 -4.06 -11.18
N GLY A 128 1.47 -4.58 -9.98
CA GLY A 128 0.49 -5.47 -9.37
C GLY A 128 0.90 -5.92 -7.98
N ALA A 129 0.20 -6.95 -7.50
CA ALA A 129 0.49 -7.59 -6.22
C ALA A 129 0.57 -9.11 -6.41
N LEU A 130 1.40 -9.75 -5.62
CA LEU A 130 1.52 -11.21 -5.51
C LEU A 130 1.25 -11.62 -4.06
N SER A 131 0.52 -12.73 -3.89
CA SER A 131 0.05 -13.21 -2.59
C SER A 131 -0.94 -12.25 -1.91
N SER A 132 -0.98 -12.24 -0.59
CA SER A 132 -1.94 -11.45 0.18
C SER A 132 -1.59 -9.97 0.13
N GLN A 133 -2.60 -9.11 -0.01
CA GLN A 133 -2.42 -7.66 0.13
C GLN A 133 -2.49 -7.27 1.59
N ASN A 134 -1.55 -6.44 2.01
CA ASN A 134 -1.54 -5.80 3.32
C ASN A 134 -0.68 -4.53 3.27
N ILE A 135 -0.72 -3.74 4.35
CA ILE A 135 0.21 -2.63 4.55
C ILE A 135 1.62 -3.16 4.79
N THR A 136 2.61 -2.30 4.60
CA THR A 136 3.99 -2.49 5.09
C THR A 136 4.24 -1.47 6.18
N PHE A 137 4.70 -1.91 7.34
CA PHE A 137 5.08 -1.04 8.44
C PHE A 137 6.60 -1.07 8.64
N ILE A 138 7.21 0.10 8.70
CA ILE A 138 8.63 0.27 8.98
C ILE A 138 8.76 0.99 10.32
N ASP A 139 9.11 0.23 11.34
CA ASP A 139 9.26 0.71 12.72
C ASP A 139 10.70 1.20 12.97
N ASN A 140 10.87 2.50 12.97
CA ASN A 140 12.11 3.17 13.38
C ASN A 140 12.07 3.58 14.86
N HIS A 141 11.05 3.12 15.61
CA HIS A 141 10.82 3.47 17.02
C HIS A 141 10.67 4.98 17.26
N GLN A 142 9.97 5.65 16.35
CA GLN A 142 9.72 7.09 16.40
C GLN A 142 8.27 7.38 16.84
N ASN A 143 8.03 8.63 17.21
CA ASN A 143 6.71 9.13 17.59
C ASN A 143 6.05 9.99 16.51
N LYS A 144 6.55 9.94 15.29
CA LYS A 144 5.99 10.57 14.09
C LYS A 144 5.74 9.49 13.07
N LEU A 145 4.59 9.54 12.40
CA LEU A 145 4.21 8.58 11.37
C LEU A 145 4.06 9.28 10.02
N LYS A 146 4.61 8.68 8.97
CA LYS A 146 4.34 9.08 7.59
C LYS A 146 3.68 7.92 6.85
N VAL A 147 2.58 8.21 6.15
CA VAL A 147 1.76 7.24 5.44
C VAL A 147 1.86 7.49 3.94
N PHE A 148 2.22 6.48 3.17
CA PHE A 148 2.34 6.53 1.71
C PHE A 148 1.32 5.60 1.06
N GLU A 149 0.77 6.00 -0.10
CA GLU A 149 -0.12 5.12 -0.85
C GLU A 149 0.65 3.93 -1.45
N GLY A 150 1.76 4.18 -2.10
CA GLY A 150 2.56 3.18 -2.77
C GLY A 150 4.03 3.18 -2.37
N PHE A 151 4.69 2.03 -2.55
CA PHE A 151 6.10 1.89 -2.17
C PHE A 151 7.04 2.74 -3.05
N MET A 152 6.65 3.09 -4.26
CA MET A 152 7.46 3.95 -5.12
C MET A 152 7.54 5.37 -4.56
N ASP A 153 6.44 5.89 -4.00
CA ASP A 153 6.37 7.22 -3.41
C ASP A 153 7.17 7.27 -2.12
N PHE A 154 7.06 6.23 -1.29
CA PHE A 154 7.90 6.04 -0.11
C PHE A 154 9.40 6.02 -0.47
N LEU A 155 9.82 5.25 -1.48
CA LEU A 155 11.22 5.20 -1.90
C LEU A 155 11.70 6.52 -2.51
N SER A 156 10.84 7.23 -3.24
CA SER A 156 11.15 8.57 -3.77
C SER A 156 11.36 9.56 -2.63
N PHE A 157 10.46 9.56 -1.64
CA PHE A 157 10.58 10.40 -0.44
C PHE A 157 11.90 10.16 0.30
N LEU A 158 12.25 8.89 0.53
CA LEU A 158 13.53 8.56 1.18
C LEU A 158 14.74 8.93 0.33
N THR A 159 14.63 8.85 -0.99
CA THR A 159 15.71 9.25 -1.91
C THR A 159 16.01 10.74 -1.79
N GLU A 160 14.97 11.56 -1.66
CA GLU A 160 15.11 13.02 -1.57
C GLU A 160 15.50 13.48 -0.17
N ASN A 161 14.89 12.90 0.86
CA ASN A 161 14.97 13.43 2.22
C ASN A 161 15.88 12.61 3.14
N ASN A 162 16.10 11.33 2.85
CA ASN A 162 16.82 10.38 3.70
C ASN A 162 16.39 10.45 5.19
N ASP A 163 15.12 10.80 5.43
CA ASP A 163 14.57 10.96 6.78
C ASP A 163 14.43 9.58 7.44
N ARG A 164 14.97 9.43 8.63
CA ARG A 164 14.89 8.21 9.46
C ARG A 164 14.26 8.49 10.83
N ASN A 165 13.75 9.71 11.03
CA ASN A 165 13.19 10.16 12.30
C ASN A 165 11.67 9.99 12.38
N CYS A 166 11.12 9.13 11.54
CA CYS A 166 9.71 8.78 11.50
C CYS A 166 9.54 7.28 11.36
N ASP A 167 8.42 6.74 11.84
CA ASP A 167 7.90 5.45 11.41
C ASP A 167 7.18 5.63 10.08
N TYR A 168 7.09 4.57 9.28
CA TYR A 168 6.48 4.63 7.96
C TYR A 168 5.43 3.54 7.78
N VAL A 169 4.31 3.90 7.16
CA VAL A 169 3.32 2.97 6.63
C VAL A 169 3.24 3.14 5.12
N VAL A 170 3.32 2.05 4.40
CA VAL A 170 2.99 2.00 2.98
C VAL A 170 1.73 1.16 2.83
N LEU A 171 0.66 1.77 2.34
CA LEU A 171 -0.66 1.12 2.21
C LEU A 171 -0.64 0.00 1.18
N ASN A 172 0.17 0.15 0.12
CA ASN A 172 0.18 -0.72 -1.06
C ASN A 172 -1.14 -0.73 -1.86
N SER A 173 -2.21 -0.21 -1.29
CA SER A 173 -3.52 0.07 -1.90
C SER A 173 -4.32 0.97 -0.96
N VAL A 174 -5.07 1.94 -1.48
CA VAL A 174 -5.96 2.82 -0.68
C VAL A 174 -6.94 2.00 0.18
N SER A 175 -7.42 0.87 -0.32
CA SER A 175 -8.33 -0.04 0.42
C SER A 175 -7.73 -0.59 1.72
N MET A 176 -6.42 -0.46 1.94
CA MET A 176 -5.73 -0.95 3.13
C MET A 176 -5.67 0.08 4.28
N VAL A 177 -6.19 1.28 4.11
CA VAL A 177 -6.20 2.34 5.16
C VAL A 177 -6.74 1.80 6.49
N ASN A 178 -7.79 1.00 6.47
CA ASN A 178 -8.39 0.39 7.66
C ASN A 178 -7.45 -0.54 8.43
N LYS A 179 -6.42 -1.05 7.77
CA LYS A 179 -5.43 -1.92 8.41
C LYS A 179 -4.51 -1.16 9.36
N ILE A 180 -4.33 0.14 9.17
CA ILE A 180 -3.50 0.97 10.06
C ILE A 180 -3.99 0.83 11.49
N LYS A 181 -5.29 1.04 11.76
CA LYS A 181 -5.87 0.93 13.10
C LYS A 181 -5.78 -0.47 13.72
N GLN A 182 -5.81 -1.50 12.88
CA GLN A 182 -5.75 -2.89 13.33
C GLN A 182 -4.33 -3.33 13.70
N LEU A 183 -3.32 -2.72 13.08
CA LEU A 183 -1.93 -3.13 13.19
C LEU A 183 -1.08 -2.17 14.02
N LEU A 184 -1.50 -0.92 14.18
CA LEU A 184 -0.74 0.12 14.86
C LEU A 184 -1.56 0.77 15.97
N ASP A 185 -0.91 1.02 17.10
CA ASP A 185 -1.37 1.96 18.11
C ASP A 185 -1.09 3.39 17.58
N VAL A 186 -2.09 4.00 16.96
CA VAL A 186 -1.95 5.34 16.36
C VAL A 186 -1.84 6.45 17.42
N GLU A 187 -2.30 6.20 18.65
CA GLU A 187 -2.26 7.17 19.75
C GLU A 187 -0.82 7.46 20.24
N LYS A 188 0.12 6.56 19.95
CA LYS A 188 1.54 6.79 20.27
C LYS A 188 2.16 7.92 19.44
N TYR A 189 1.55 8.30 18.29
CA TYR A 189 2.13 9.27 17.38
C TYR A 189 1.67 10.69 17.68
N ILE A 190 2.64 11.60 17.85
CA ILE A 190 2.38 13.04 18.06
C ILE A 190 2.06 13.79 16.74
N SER A 191 2.41 13.20 15.61
CA SER A 191 2.06 13.71 14.28
C SER A 191 1.96 12.57 13.27
N ILE A 192 0.97 12.69 12.38
CA ILE A 192 0.77 11.77 11.25
C ILE A 192 0.68 12.63 9.98
N GLU A 193 1.55 12.34 9.00
CA GLU A 193 1.55 12.97 7.69
C GLU A 193 1.23 11.94 6.63
N SER A 194 0.36 12.26 5.66
CA SER A 194 -0.03 11.34 4.60
C SER A 194 0.35 11.86 3.21
N PHE A 195 0.85 10.97 2.37
CA PHE A 195 1.30 11.18 1.00
C PHE A 195 0.51 10.22 0.11
N LEU A 196 -0.75 10.60 -0.18
CA LEU A 196 -1.67 9.80 -1.00
C LEU A 196 -1.86 10.47 -2.37
N ASP A 197 -2.12 9.64 -3.39
CA ASP A 197 -2.37 10.13 -4.73
C ASP A 197 -3.70 10.90 -4.80
N ASN A 198 -3.70 12.04 -5.51
CA ASN A 198 -4.85 12.93 -5.64
C ASN A 198 -5.65 12.57 -6.91
N ASP A 199 -5.90 11.29 -7.12
CA ASP A 199 -6.70 10.80 -8.24
C ASP A 199 -8.14 10.42 -7.82
N LYS A 200 -9.00 10.03 -8.79
CA LYS A 200 -10.40 9.66 -8.52
C LYS A 200 -10.59 8.42 -7.63
N ALA A 201 -9.54 7.67 -7.33
CA ALA A 201 -9.58 6.53 -6.41
C ALA A 201 -9.14 6.94 -5.00
N GLY A 202 -8.41 8.07 -4.87
CA GLY A 202 -8.07 8.75 -3.64
C GLY A 202 -8.99 9.95 -3.32
N SER A 203 -10.08 10.12 -4.11
CA SER A 203 -11.09 11.19 -3.93
C SER A 203 -12.36 10.64 -3.32
#